data_d215c717d25728247cab1edbc4aded28
#
_entry.id   d215c717d25728247cab1edbc4aded28
#
_cell.length_a   1.000
_cell.length_b   1.000
_cell.length_c   1.000
_cell.angle_alpha   90.00
_cell.angle_beta   90.00
_cell.angle_gamma   90.00
#
_symmetry.space_group_name_H-M   'P 1'
#
loop_
_entity.id
_entity.type
_entity.pdbx_description
1 polymer ?
#
loop_
_entity_poly.entity_id
_entity_poly.type
_entity_poly.pdbx_seq_one_letter_code
_entity_poly.pdbx_strand_id
1 'polypeptide(L)'
;KKGIKYSDEIIAERKKKIHTHNIEELYKMACENKNIDRRIPAYFENIEDMIRFYYFDEEGDAFKYELNKENQPHMIKNKISHISIVLLETEFKEVMEKFDELICFLRNCMDEYSLGTFTKNLSRTDIWDISKRLPDYEEWRTEKFREIKEEIKQEYHLGSKEFSEAVNLIKKNRFFSENIGC
;
A
#
# COMPACT_ATOMS: atom_id res chain seq x y z
N LYS A 1 -5.64 8.80 3.33
CA LYS A 1 -5.34 9.79 4.39
C LYS A 1 -6.66 10.32 4.95
N LYS A 2 -6.90 10.12 6.26
CA LYS A 2 -7.92 10.70 7.15
C LYS A 2 -9.03 11.53 6.47
N GLY A 3 -10.02 10.89 5.84
CA GLY A 3 -11.23 11.58 5.37
C GLY A 3 -11.04 12.79 4.43
N ILE A 4 -9.86 12.97 3.86
CA ILE A 4 -9.60 14.05 2.90
C ILE A 4 -10.31 13.68 1.61
N LYS A 5 -11.40 14.37 1.31
CA LYS A 5 -11.96 14.37 -0.03
C LYS A 5 -10.97 15.12 -0.92
N TYR A 6 -10.36 14.42 -1.84
CA TYR A 6 -9.59 15.08 -2.89
C TYR A 6 -10.56 15.82 -3.83
N SER A 7 -10.22 17.05 -4.23
CA SER A 7 -10.96 17.73 -5.29
C SER A 7 -10.80 16.95 -6.60
N ASP A 8 -11.77 17.10 -7.51
CA ASP A 8 -11.70 16.47 -8.82
C ASP A 8 -10.44 16.88 -9.59
N GLU A 9 -9.92 18.07 -9.36
CA GLU A 9 -8.68 18.57 -9.92
C GLU A 9 -7.46 17.77 -9.45
N ILE A 10 -7.36 17.50 -8.14
CA ILE A 10 -6.27 16.67 -7.58
C ILE A 10 -6.35 15.25 -8.11
N ILE A 11 -7.56 14.71 -8.25
CA ILE A 11 -7.77 13.37 -8.82
C ILE A 11 -7.35 13.35 -10.29
N ALA A 12 -7.72 14.36 -11.08
CA ALA A 12 -7.35 14.48 -12.47
C ALA A 12 -5.84 14.64 -12.67
N GLU A 13 -5.18 15.45 -11.85
CA GLU A 13 -3.72 15.61 -11.87
C GLU A 13 -3.00 14.29 -11.56
N ARG A 14 -3.45 13.57 -10.52
CA ARG A 14 -2.88 12.27 -10.18
C ARG A 14 -3.10 11.22 -11.27
N LYS A 15 -4.30 11.18 -11.88
CA LYS A 15 -4.56 10.30 -13.01
C LYS A 15 -3.62 10.61 -14.17
N LYS A 16 -3.35 11.89 -14.47
CA LYS A 16 -2.41 12.29 -15.52
C LYS A 16 -0.98 11.80 -15.24
N LYS A 17 -0.53 11.87 -14.00
CA LYS A 17 0.82 11.40 -13.60
C LYS A 17 1.02 9.89 -13.76
N ILE A 18 -0.02 9.08 -13.56
CA ILE A 18 0.06 7.63 -13.73
C ILE A 18 -0.12 7.16 -15.19
N HIS A 19 -0.46 8.08 -16.12
CA HIS A 19 -0.50 7.79 -17.55
C HIS A 19 0.91 7.93 -18.18
N THR A 20 1.83 7.16 -17.68
CA THR A 20 3.19 7.03 -18.20
C THR A 20 3.50 5.56 -18.46
N HIS A 21 4.36 5.28 -19.43
CA HIS A 21 4.91 3.95 -19.66
C HIS A 21 6.27 3.75 -18.95
N ASN A 22 6.79 4.79 -18.31
CA ASN A 22 8.05 4.76 -17.58
C ASN A 22 7.89 3.97 -16.27
N ILE A 23 8.39 2.74 -16.28
CA ILE A 23 8.27 1.81 -15.13
C ILE A 23 9.01 2.34 -13.90
N GLU A 24 10.17 2.98 -14.09
CA GLU A 24 10.93 3.56 -12.98
C GLU A 24 10.13 4.66 -12.26
N GLU A 25 9.48 5.53 -13.03
CA GLU A 25 8.67 6.63 -12.52
C GLU A 25 7.43 6.10 -11.79
N LEU A 26 6.74 5.11 -12.35
CA LEU A 26 5.62 4.43 -11.70
C LEU A 26 6.03 3.76 -10.38
N TYR A 27 7.19 3.08 -10.36
CA TYR A 27 7.72 2.44 -9.16
C TYR A 27 8.05 3.46 -8.08
N LYS A 28 8.71 4.58 -8.41
CA LYS A 28 8.99 5.68 -7.47
C LYS A 28 7.71 6.24 -6.86
N MET A 29 6.68 6.50 -7.67
CA MET A 29 5.37 6.96 -7.18
C MET A 29 4.70 5.94 -6.25
N ALA A 30 4.82 4.66 -6.54
CA ALA A 30 4.31 3.60 -5.69
C ALA A 30 5.05 3.55 -4.33
N CYS A 31 6.39 3.66 -4.36
CA CYS A 31 7.23 3.71 -3.15
C CYS A 31 6.91 4.90 -2.24
N GLU A 32 6.58 6.07 -2.79
CA GLU A 32 6.16 7.23 -2.00
C GLU A 32 4.90 6.96 -1.17
N ASN A 33 4.07 6.03 -1.61
CA ASN A 33 2.79 5.70 -1.00
C ASN A 33 2.77 4.37 -0.24
N LYS A 34 3.84 3.58 -0.27
CA LYS A 34 3.88 2.24 0.35
C LYS A 34 3.61 2.21 1.86
N ASN A 35 3.86 3.32 2.56
CA ASN A 35 3.64 3.43 4.01
C ASN A 35 2.21 3.87 4.40
N ILE A 36 1.26 3.86 3.47
CA ILE A 36 -0.16 4.13 3.76
C ILE A 36 -0.72 3.05 4.70
N ASP A 37 -0.33 1.81 4.50
CA ASP A 37 -0.62 0.68 5.37
C ASP A 37 0.68 -0.09 5.63
N ARG A 38 0.94 -0.47 6.89
CA ARG A 38 2.19 -1.13 7.30
C ARG A 38 2.42 -2.51 6.67
N ARG A 39 1.38 -3.12 6.09
CA ARG A 39 1.46 -4.42 5.40
C ARG A 39 1.98 -4.28 3.98
N ILE A 40 1.80 -3.10 3.36
CA ILE A 40 2.19 -2.84 1.97
C ILE A 40 3.71 -2.96 1.74
N PRO A 41 4.60 -2.44 2.61
CA PRO A 41 6.04 -2.48 2.35
C PRO A 41 6.60 -3.87 2.04
N ALA A 42 6.07 -4.92 2.66
CA ALA A 42 6.51 -6.30 2.41
C ALA A 42 6.34 -6.74 0.95
N TYR A 43 5.34 -6.24 0.25
CA TYR A 43 5.11 -6.54 -1.17
C TYR A 43 6.11 -5.84 -2.09
N PHE A 44 6.85 -4.85 -1.61
CA PHE A 44 7.86 -4.13 -2.38
C PHE A 44 9.26 -4.71 -2.25
N GLU A 45 9.44 -5.72 -1.39
CA GLU A 45 10.72 -6.38 -1.24
C GLU A 45 11.14 -7.06 -2.54
N ASN A 46 12.35 -6.75 -2.99
CA ASN A 46 12.97 -7.27 -4.22
C ASN A 46 12.28 -6.88 -5.54
N ILE A 47 11.17 -6.15 -5.54
CA ILE A 47 10.50 -5.75 -6.81
C ILE A 47 11.43 -4.88 -7.64
N GLU A 48 12.15 -3.93 -7.03
CA GLU A 48 13.05 -3.04 -7.78
C GLU A 48 14.12 -3.81 -8.56
N ASP A 49 14.72 -4.81 -7.95
CA ASP A 49 15.76 -5.61 -8.60
C ASP A 49 15.20 -6.39 -9.80
N MET A 50 13.95 -6.85 -9.70
CA MET A 50 13.27 -7.59 -10.76
C MET A 50 12.85 -6.69 -11.95
N ILE A 51 12.43 -5.43 -11.67
CA ILE A 51 11.93 -4.52 -12.71
C ILE A 51 12.99 -3.58 -13.27
N ARG A 52 14.14 -3.46 -12.63
CA ARG A 52 15.22 -2.54 -13.02
C ARG A 52 15.68 -2.74 -14.47
N PHE A 53 15.64 -3.97 -14.96
CA PHE A 53 15.97 -4.25 -16.35
C PHE A 53 15.07 -3.50 -17.35
N TYR A 54 13.83 -3.17 -16.97
CA TYR A 54 12.88 -2.47 -17.85
C TYR A 54 13.01 -0.94 -17.79
N TYR A 55 13.87 -0.37 -16.95
CA TYR A 55 14.00 1.09 -16.77
C TYR A 55 14.57 1.80 -18.01
N PHE A 56 15.26 1.07 -18.89
CA PHE A 56 15.75 1.64 -20.13
C PHE A 56 14.64 1.98 -21.13
N ASP A 57 13.46 1.41 -20.96
CA ASP A 57 12.32 1.59 -21.85
C ASP A 57 11.34 2.63 -21.28
N GLU A 58 11.77 3.90 -21.30
CA GLU A 58 11.01 5.01 -20.73
C GLU A 58 9.66 5.23 -21.43
N GLU A 59 9.54 4.87 -22.72
CA GLU A 59 8.33 5.06 -23.53
C GLU A 59 7.47 3.79 -23.66
N GLY A 60 7.96 2.64 -23.21
CA GLY A 60 7.28 1.35 -23.35
C GLY A 60 7.26 0.81 -24.78
N ASP A 61 8.21 1.23 -25.60
CA ASP A 61 8.27 0.95 -27.03
C ASP A 61 9.41 0.00 -27.43
N ALA A 62 10.42 -0.19 -26.57
CA ALA A 62 11.64 -0.90 -26.91
C ALA A 62 11.44 -2.37 -27.26
N PHE A 63 10.40 -3.02 -26.73
CA PHE A 63 10.05 -4.40 -27.07
C PHE A 63 9.02 -4.53 -28.19
N LYS A 64 8.46 -3.41 -28.66
CA LYS A 64 7.45 -3.37 -29.72
C LYS A 64 8.03 -2.97 -31.06
N TYR A 65 9.00 -2.06 -31.05
CA TYR A 65 9.58 -1.47 -32.25
C TYR A 65 11.09 -1.60 -32.25
N GLU A 66 11.68 -1.84 -33.41
CA GLU A 66 13.13 -1.92 -33.58
C GLU A 66 13.80 -0.56 -33.36
N LEU A 67 13.16 0.51 -33.85
CA LEU A 67 13.68 1.87 -33.86
C LEU A 67 12.85 2.78 -32.96
N ASN A 68 13.53 3.69 -32.25
CA ASN A 68 12.87 4.77 -31.51
C ASN A 68 12.42 5.90 -32.44
N LYS A 69 11.80 6.95 -31.90
CA LYS A 69 11.34 8.11 -32.65
C LYS A 69 12.44 8.88 -33.39
N GLU A 70 13.69 8.68 -33.01
CA GLU A 70 14.89 9.26 -33.62
C GLU A 70 15.52 8.33 -34.66
N ASN A 71 14.85 7.25 -35.07
CA ASN A 71 15.33 6.21 -35.97
C ASN A 71 16.63 5.50 -35.47
N GLN A 72 16.79 5.39 -34.15
CA GLN A 72 17.91 4.68 -33.53
C GLN A 72 17.41 3.37 -32.92
N PRO A 73 18.16 2.26 -33.07
CA PRO A 73 17.80 0.98 -32.44
C PRO A 73 17.76 1.11 -30.92
N HIS A 74 16.62 0.81 -30.31
CA HIS A 74 16.40 0.88 -28.86
C HIS A 74 17.44 0.09 -28.06
N MET A 75 17.71 -1.14 -28.47
CA MET A 75 18.61 -2.04 -27.74
C MET A 75 20.06 -1.58 -27.81
N ILE A 76 20.51 -1.11 -28.97
CA ILE A 76 21.89 -0.67 -29.17
C ILE A 76 22.18 0.59 -28.38
N LYS A 77 21.26 1.57 -28.36
CA LYS A 77 21.36 2.79 -27.56
C LYS A 77 21.63 2.47 -26.10
N ASN A 78 20.97 1.43 -25.59
CA ASN A 78 21.09 1.00 -24.19
C ASN A 78 22.17 -0.08 -23.96
N LYS A 79 23.04 -0.33 -24.96
CA LYS A 79 24.13 -1.31 -24.91
C LYS A 79 23.64 -2.75 -24.66
N ILE A 80 22.40 -3.06 -25.04
CA ILE A 80 21.83 -4.38 -24.93
C ILE A 80 22.10 -5.12 -26.24
N SER A 81 22.99 -6.09 -26.21
CA SER A 81 23.36 -6.86 -27.40
C SER A 81 22.60 -8.19 -27.54
N HIS A 82 22.18 -8.76 -26.41
CA HIS A 82 21.48 -10.02 -26.36
C HIS A 82 20.45 -10.03 -25.24
N ILE A 83 19.28 -10.62 -25.50
CA ILE A 83 18.24 -10.87 -24.50
C ILE A 83 17.91 -12.36 -24.53
N SER A 84 18.01 -13.03 -23.40
CA SER A 84 17.48 -14.37 -23.24
C SER A 84 15.98 -14.32 -23.04
N ILE A 85 15.22 -14.71 -24.04
CA ILE A 85 13.75 -14.71 -23.98
C ILE A 85 13.26 -15.64 -22.86
N VAL A 86 13.92 -16.77 -22.63
CA VAL A 86 13.54 -17.72 -21.58
C VAL A 86 13.73 -17.11 -20.18
N LEU A 87 14.85 -16.42 -19.97
CA LEU A 87 15.11 -15.73 -18.70
C LEU A 87 14.12 -14.60 -18.49
N LEU A 88 13.90 -13.79 -19.52
CA LEU A 88 12.95 -12.68 -19.50
C LEU A 88 11.52 -13.16 -19.17
N GLU A 89 11.08 -14.27 -19.76
CA GLU A 89 9.78 -14.87 -19.49
C GLU A 89 9.67 -15.33 -18.04
N THR A 90 10.71 -15.95 -17.50
CA THR A 90 10.73 -16.43 -16.11
C THR A 90 10.66 -15.26 -15.13
N GLU A 91 11.52 -14.26 -15.29
CA GLU A 91 11.53 -13.06 -14.44
C GLU A 91 10.22 -12.29 -14.54
N PHE A 92 9.65 -12.17 -15.75
CA PHE A 92 8.37 -11.49 -15.93
C PHE A 92 7.22 -12.20 -15.21
N LYS A 93 7.18 -13.53 -15.23
CA LYS A 93 6.18 -14.30 -14.47
C LYS A 93 6.28 -14.05 -12.98
N GLU A 94 7.49 -14.07 -12.42
CA GLU A 94 7.70 -13.78 -10.99
C GLU A 94 7.26 -12.37 -10.61
N VAL A 95 7.54 -11.38 -11.44
CA VAL A 95 7.08 -10.00 -11.26
C VAL A 95 5.55 -9.93 -11.29
N MET A 96 4.92 -10.59 -12.26
CA MET A 96 3.45 -10.59 -12.40
C MET A 96 2.77 -11.25 -11.20
N GLU A 97 3.29 -12.37 -10.70
CA GLU A 97 2.76 -13.03 -9.51
C GLU A 97 2.80 -12.09 -8.29
N LYS A 98 3.93 -11.41 -8.05
CA LYS A 98 4.05 -10.42 -6.96
C LYS A 98 3.08 -9.24 -7.11
N PHE A 99 2.89 -8.74 -8.32
CA PHE A 99 1.92 -7.67 -8.56
C PHE A 99 0.48 -8.14 -8.39
N ASP A 100 0.15 -9.35 -8.79
CA ASP A 100 -1.19 -9.91 -8.59
C ASP A 100 -1.50 -10.08 -7.08
N GLU A 101 -0.55 -10.55 -6.30
CA GLU A 101 -0.67 -10.59 -4.83
C GLU A 101 -0.89 -9.19 -4.23
N LEU A 102 -0.07 -8.20 -4.65
CA LEU A 102 -0.22 -6.82 -4.19
C LEU A 102 -1.58 -6.23 -4.59
N ILE A 103 -2.03 -6.45 -5.83
CA ILE A 103 -3.32 -5.95 -6.31
C ILE A 103 -4.47 -6.58 -5.52
N CYS A 104 -4.42 -7.89 -5.28
CA CYS A 104 -5.41 -8.58 -4.46
C CYS A 104 -5.45 -8.01 -3.04
N PHE A 105 -4.29 -7.83 -2.43
CA PHE A 105 -4.18 -7.21 -1.11
C PHE A 105 -4.73 -5.78 -1.09
N LEU A 106 -4.38 -4.94 -2.07
CA LEU A 106 -4.86 -3.56 -2.17
C LEU A 106 -6.38 -3.47 -2.35
N ARG A 107 -7.00 -4.38 -3.10
CA ARG A 107 -8.47 -4.47 -3.23
C ARG A 107 -9.12 -4.74 -1.87
N ASN A 108 -8.60 -5.72 -1.12
CA ASN A 108 -9.08 -6.00 0.23
C ASN A 108 -8.91 -4.79 1.16
N CYS A 109 -7.77 -4.09 1.08
CA CYS A 109 -7.57 -2.85 1.82
C CYS A 109 -8.57 -1.75 1.44
N MET A 110 -8.90 -1.60 0.16
CA MET A 110 -9.89 -0.61 -0.28
C MET A 110 -11.26 -0.87 0.34
N ASP A 111 -11.70 -2.12 0.37
CA ASP A 111 -12.95 -2.51 1.01
C ASP A 111 -12.94 -2.21 2.51
N GLU A 112 -11.85 -2.54 3.18
CA GLU A 112 -11.67 -2.24 4.60
C GLU A 112 -11.67 -0.73 4.89
N TYR A 113 -10.99 0.07 4.08
CA TYR A 113 -10.96 1.54 4.24
C TYR A 113 -12.29 2.20 3.90
N SER A 114 -13.09 1.64 3.00
CA SER A 114 -14.41 2.15 2.65
C SER A 114 -15.43 1.97 3.79
N LEU A 115 -15.20 1.03 4.69
CA LEU A 115 -16.11 0.63 5.79
C LEU A 115 -15.82 1.34 7.13
N GLY A 116 -15.11 2.47 7.13
CA GLY A 116 -14.88 3.24 8.34
C GLY A 116 -13.85 2.60 9.28
N THR A 117 -12.67 2.32 8.77
CA THR A 117 -11.56 1.72 9.55
C THR A 117 -10.68 2.73 10.25
N PHE A 118 -11.07 3.99 10.27
CA PHE A 118 -10.34 5.10 10.87
C PHE A 118 -11.32 6.09 11.53
N THR A 119 -10.83 6.90 12.47
CA THR A 119 -11.60 7.99 13.09
C THR A 119 -11.05 9.34 12.63
N LYS A 120 -11.64 10.44 13.12
CA LYS A 120 -11.15 11.79 12.81
C LYS A 120 -9.69 11.98 13.21
N ASN A 121 -9.27 11.41 14.35
CA ASN A 121 -7.96 11.62 14.94
C ASN A 121 -7.02 10.41 14.83
N LEU A 122 -7.55 9.23 14.52
CA LEU A 122 -6.78 7.99 14.41
C LEU A 122 -6.81 7.45 12.99
N SER A 123 -5.63 7.12 12.47
CA SER A 123 -5.48 6.40 11.21
C SER A 123 -5.87 4.93 11.38
N ARG A 124 -5.99 4.20 10.27
CA ARG A 124 -6.18 2.75 10.31
C ARG A 124 -5.05 2.04 11.07
N THR A 125 -3.80 2.49 10.86
CA THR A 125 -2.64 1.92 11.56
C THR A 125 -2.74 2.14 13.06
N ASP A 126 -3.14 3.34 13.50
CA ASP A 126 -3.35 3.63 14.91
C ASP A 126 -4.43 2.71 15.52
N ILE A 127 -5.56 2.54 14.82
CA ILE A 127 -6.65 1.63 15.26
C ILE A 127 -6.17 0.19 15.36
N TRP A 128 -5.35 -0.26 14.40
CA TRP A 128 -4.75 -1.59 14.43
C TRP A 128 -3.82 -1.77 15.63
N ASP A 129 -2.95 -0.79 15.89
CA ASP A 129 -2.01 -0.86 17.00
C ASP A 129 -2.74 -0.83 18.34
N ILE A 130 -3.78 -0.01 18.46
CA ILE A 130 -4.67 -0.02 19.61
C ILE A 130 -5.35 -1.37 19.78
N SER A 131 -5.88 -1.97 18.72
CA SER A 131 -6.57 -3.26 18.79
C SER A 131 -5.68 -4.39 19.31
N LYS A 132 -4.38 -4.37 18.99
CA LYS A 132 -3.40 -5.35 19.49
C LYS A 132 -3.01 -5.19 20.96
N ARG A 133 -3.15 -3.98 21.48
CA ARG A 133 -2.81 -3.67 22.89
C ARG A 133 -3.97 -3.93 23.83
N LEU A 134 -5.20 -3.90 23.30
CA LEU A 134 -6.37 -4.21 24.10
C LEU A 134 -6.36 -5.69 24.48
N PRO A 135 -6.71 -6.04 25.72
CA PRO A 135 -6.89 -7.42 26.11
C PRO A 135 -8.14 -8.00 25.44
N ASP A 136 -8.33 -9.31 25.56
CA ASP A 136 -9.54 -9.99 25.08
C ASP A 136 -10.80 -9.32 25.64
N TYR A 137 -11.85 -9.28 24.86
CA TYR A 137 -13.09 -8.56 25.19
C TYR A 137 -13.67 -8.97 26.55
N GLU A 138 -13.51 -10.21 26.94
CA GLU A 138 -13.96 -10.73 28.23
C GLU A 138 -13.25 -10.08 29.43
N GLU A 139 -12.02 -9.62 29.24
CA GLU A 139 -11.19 -8.98 30.28
C GLU A 139 -11.48 -7.46 30.44
N TRP A 140 -12.37 -6.86 29.66
CA TRP A 140 -12.57 -5.40 29.67
C TRP A 140 -13.19 -4.84 30.93
N ARG A 141 -13.58 -5.67 31.89
CA ARG A 141 -14.05 -5.26 33.22
C ARG A 141 -12.93 -5.26 34.28
N THR A 142 -11.72 -5.63 33.89
CA THR A 142 -10.57 -5.76 34.81
C THR A 142 -9.83 -4.44 34.97
N GLU A 143 -9.00 -4.34 36.02
CA GLU A 143 -8.10 -3.23 36.26
C GLU A 143 -7.06 -3.10 35.12
N LYS A 144 -6.54 -4.23 34.61
CA LYS A 144 -5.63 -4.28 33.46
C LYS A 144 -6.16 -3.51 32.25
N PHE A 145 -7.45 -3.67 31.93
CA PHE A 145 -8.05 -2.90 30.84
C PHE A 145 -8.08 -1.38 31.14
N ARG A 146 -8.30 -0.99 32.39
CA ARG A 146 -8.33 0.43 32.76
C ARG A 146 -6.95 1.08 32.60
N GLU A 147 -5.89 0.38 33.02
CA GLU A 147 -4.51 0.82 32.85
C GLU A 147 -4.17 1.01 31.37
N ILE A 148 -4.38 -0.02 30.56
CA ILE A 148 -4.13 0.02 29.11
C ILE A 148 -4.93 1.14 28.43
N LYS A 149 -6.17 1.33 28.82
CA LYS A 149 -7.03 2.42 28.31
C LYS A 149 -6.41 3.79 28.58
N GLU A 150 -5.95 4.06 29.80
CA GLU A 150 -5.37 5.36 30.14
C GLU A 150 -4.01 5.57 29.43
N GLU A 151 -3.17 4.53 29.29
CA GLU A 151 -1.96 4.59 28.50
C GLU A 151 -2.25 4.97 27.04
N ILE A 152 -3.19 4.29 26.39
CA ILE A 152 -3.58 4.56 25.01
C ILE A 152 -4.11 5.99 24.86
N LYS A 153 -4.95 6.44 25.79
CA LYS A 153 -5.48 7.80 25.76
C LYS A 153 -4.39 8.86 25.87
N GLN A 154 -3.38 8.63 26.72
CA GLN A 154 -2.24 9.55 26.86
C GLN A 154 -1.38 9.56 25.61
N GLU A 155 -1.01 8.40 25.08
CA GLU A 155 -0.12 8.27 23.92
C GLU A 155 -0.72 8.88 22.65
N TYR A 156 -2.00 8.60 22.39
CA TYR A 156 -2.70 9.10 21.19
C TYR A 156 -3.45 10.42 21.43
N HIS A 157 -3.34 11.03 22.60
CA HIS A 157 -4.01 12.27 23.00
C HIS A 157 -5.54 12.22 22.81
N LEU A 158 -6.16 11.11 23.24
CA LEU A 158 -7.59 10.86 23.07
C LEU A 158 -8.42 11.27 24.28
N GLY A 159 -9.55 11.93 24.03
CA GLY A 159 -10.62 12.04 24.99
C GLY A 159 -11.39 10.71 25.17
N SER A 160 -12.17 10.62 26.25
CA SER A 160 -12.96 9.39 26.53
C SER A 160 -13.95 9.05 25.42
N LYS A 161 -14.51 10.05 24.74
CA LYS A 161 -15.43 9.86 23.61
C LYS A 161 -14.72 9.29 22.40
N GLU A 162 -13.54 9.83 22.07
CA GLU A 162 -12.73 9.39 20.93
C GLU A 162 -12.20 7.97 21.12
N PHE A 163 -11.75 7.65 22.34
CA PHE A 163 -11.38 6.27 22.68
C PHE A 163 -12.57 5.32 22.52
N SER A 164 -13.76 5.70 22.99
CA SER A 164 -14.97 4.87 22.82
C SER A 164 -15.35 4.69 21.35
N GLU A 165 -15.17 5.72 20.52
CA GLU A 165 -15.37 5.63 19.07
C GLU A 165 -14.40 4.62 18.44
N ALA A 166 -13.11 4.70 18.77
CA ALA A 166 -12.09 3.77 18.31
C ALA A 166 -12.41 2.33 18.71
N VAL A 167 -12.77 2.10 19.96
CA VAL A 167 -13.15 0.79 20.49
C VAL A 167 -14.39 0.21 19.80
N ASN A 168 -15.41 1.04 19.54
CA ASN A 168 -16.60 0.61 18.83
C ASN A 168 -16.28 0.25 17.37
N LEU A 169 -15.35 0.95 16.76
CA LEU A 169 -14.88 0.64 15.42
C LEU A 169 -14.13 -0.70 15.41
N ILE A 170 -13.23 -0.93 16.38
CA ILE A 170 -12.49 -2.19 16.55
C ILE A 170 -13.47 -3.37 16.65
N LYS A 171 -14.50 -3.27 17.49
CA LYS A 171 -15.50 -4.33 17.65
C LYS A 171 -16.29 -4.66 16.38
N LYS A 172 -16.59 -3.63 15.58
CA LYS A 172 -17.43 -3.77 14.38
C LYS A 172 -16.68 -4.26 13.17
N ASN A 173 -15.39 -4.09 13.14
CA ASN A 173 -14.57 -4.45 11.99
C ASN A 173 -13.89 -5.80 12.22
N ARG A 174 -14.25 -6.80 11.42
CA ARG A 174 -13.74 -8.17 11.52
C ARG A 174 -12.21 -8.24 11.64
N PHE A 175 -11.51 -7.42 10.87
CA PHE A 175 -10.04 -7.42 10.86
C PHE A 175 -9.42 -6.98 12.19
N PHE A 176 -10.07 -6.05 12.90
CA PHE A 176 -9.57 -5.59 14.20
C PHE A 176 -10.12 -6.43 15.36
N SER A 177 -11.35 -6.93 15.23
CA SER A 177 -12.00 -7.69 16.31
C SER A 177 -11.31 -9.03 16.60
N GLU A 178 -10.65 -9.62 15.61
CA GLU A 178 -9.80 -10.82 15.80
C GLU A 178 -8.70 -10.60 16.86
N ASN A 179 -8.19 -9.37 17.02
CA ASN A 179 -7.14 -9.04 17.99
C ASN A 179 -7.66 -8.96 19.43
N ILE A 180 -8.95 -8.87 19.63
CA ILE A 180 -9.61 -8.76 20.95
C ILE A 180 -10.52 -9.97 21.25
N GLY A 181 -10.35 -11.07 20.53
CA GLY A 181 -11.11 -12.30 20.75
C GLY A 181 -12.61 -12.20 20.43
N CYS A 182 -13.02 -11.30 19.49
CA CYS A 182 -14.41 -11.10 19.07
C CYS A 182 -14.65 -11.65 17.67
#